data_cd049548b857fce9e8f41ad76839c114
#
_entry.id   cd049548b857fce9e8f41ad76839c114
#
_cell.length_a   1.000
_cell.length_b   1.000
_cell.length_c   1.000
_cell.angle_alpha   90.00
_cell.angle_beta   90.00
_cell.angle_gamma   90.00
#
_symmetry.space_group_name_H-M   'P 1'
#
loop_
_entity.id
_entity.type
_entity.pdbx_description
1 polymer ?
#
loop_
_entity_poly.entity_id
_entity_poly.type
_entity_poly.pdbx_seq_one_letter_code
_entity_poly.pdbx_strand_id
1 'polypeptide(L)'
;SSDLSPFADIAIVWAKNEDGRIHGLIVERGMEGFSTPETHNKWSLRASATGELIFNDVKVPKENLLPDKSGLSAPLGCLDSARYGISWGVIGAAMDCYDTALRYSKERIQFGKPIAGFQLQQKKLSEMITEITKAQLLAWRLGNLKNQGKATTAQISMAKRNNVEMAIKIAREARQIGRA
;
A
#
# COMPACT_ATOMS: atom_id res chain seq x y z
N SER A 1 -10.72 7.33 8.61
CA SER A 1 -10.07 6.18 9.27
C SER A 1 -8.56 6.33 9.21
N SER A 2 -7.88 5.87 10.23
CA SER A 2 -6.43 5.92 10.34
C SER A 2 -5.90 4.57 10.83
N ASP A 3 -4.88 4.04 10.16
CA ASP A 3 -4.22 2.83 10.60
C ASP A 3 -3.48 3.09 11.91
N LEU A 4 -3.51 2.10 12.81
CA LEU A 4 -2.90 2.11 14.13
C LEU A 4 -3.44 3.17 15.10
N SER A 5 -4.42 3.99 14.73
CA SER A 5 -4.97 5.02 15.62
C SER A 5 -5.43 4.50 16.99
N PRO A 6 -5.97 3.27 17.14
CA PRO A 6 -6.32 2.74 18.46
C PRO A 6 -5.12 2.53 19.40
N PHE A 7 -3.90 2.39 18.86
CA PHE A 7 -2.69 2.06 19.62
C PHE A 7 -1.60 3.12 19.57
N ALA A 8 -1.63 4.04 18.58
CA ALA A 8 -0.63 5.06 18.41
C ALA A 8 -0.61 6.04 19.59
N ASP A 9 0.57 6.39 20.11
CA ASP A 9 0.73 7.38 21.18
C ASP A 9 0.57 8.81 20.67
N ILE A 10 0.86 9.04 19.40
CA ILE A 10 0.76 10.32 18.73
C ILE A 10 0.04 10.20 17.39
N ALA A 11 -0.62 11.28 16.98
CA ALA A 11 -1.18 11.44 15.64
C ALA A 11 -0.64 12.73 15.00
N ILE A 12 -0.22 12.64 13.73
CA ILE A 12 0.10 13.80 12.91
C ILE A 12 -1.17 14.25 12.21
N VAL A 13 -1.64 15.45 12.57
CA VAL A 13 -2.90 16.01 12.07
C VAL A 13 -2.60 17.22 11.20
N TRP A 14 -3.14 17.21 9.98
CA TRP A 14 -3.04 18.33 9.05
C TRP A 14 -4.34 19.12 9.09
N ALA A 15 -4.27 20.31 9.68
CA ALA A 15 -5.42 21.19 9.89
C ALA A 15 -5.20 22.57 9.27
N LYS A 16 -6.29 23.22 8.87
CA LYS A 16 -6.28 24.62 8.43
C LYS A 16 -6.33 25.54 9.65
N ASN A 17 -5.51 26.59 9.64
CA ASN A 17 -5.63 27.71 10.58
C ASN A 17 -6.68 28.74 10.09
N GLU A 18 -6.86 29.81 10.83
CA GLU A 18 -7.79 30.92 10.52
C GLU A 18 -7.49 31.55 9.15
N ASP A 19 -6.21 31.64 8.74
CA ASP A 19 -5.79 32.15 7.44
C ASP A 19 -6.02 31.15 6.29
N GLY A 20 -6.60 29.97 6.56
CA GLY A 20 -6.81 28.91 5.59
C GLY A 20 -5.56 28.12 5.19
N ARG A 21 -4.42 28.36 5.86
CA ARG A 21 -3.16 27.62 5.62
C ARG A 21 -3.17 26.31 6.36
N ILE A 22 -2.66 25.27 5.71
CA ILE A 22 -2.54 23.93 6.30
C ILE A 22 -1.23 23.85 7.10
N HIS A 23 -1.34 23.37 8.33
CA HIS A 23 -0.21 23.09 9.22
C HIS A 23 -0.30 21.66 9.75
N GLY A 24 0.85 21.07 10.06
CA GLY A 24 0.94 19.78 10.74
C GLY A 24 1.02 19.99 12.25
N LEU A 25 0.23 19.24 12.98
CA LEU A 25 0.17 19.25 14.45
C LEU A 25 0.45 17.84 14.97
N ILE A 26 1.22 17.74 16.05
CA ILE A 26 1.38 16.49 16.81
C ILE A 26 0.33 16.50 17.91
N VAL A 27 -0.63 15.58 17.81
CA VAL A 27 -1.65 15.37 18.83
C VAL A 27 -1.31 14.12 19.61
N GLU A 28 -1.19 14.24 20.92
CA GLU A 28 -0.77 13.17 21.82
C GLU A 28 -2.00 12.45 22.40
N ARG A 29 -1.87 11.15 22.59
CA ARG A 29 -2.87 10.35 23.29
C ARG A 29 -3.05 10.89 24.72
N GLY A 30 -4.30 11.04 25.16
CA GLY A 30 -4.63 11.58 26.47
C GLY A 30 -4.88 13.08 26.50
N MET A 31 -4.66 13.81 25.39
CA MET A 31 -5.12 15.20 25.30
C MET A 31 -6.64 15.26 25.47
N GLU A 32 -7.13 16.22 26.26
CA GLU A 32 -8.55 16.41 26.49
C GLU A 32 -9.29 16.67 25.16
N GLY A 33 -10.40 15.96 24.96
CA GLY A 33 -11.20 16.05 23.72
C GLY A 33 -10.68 15.19 22.57
N PHE A 34 -9.54 14.47 22.70
CA PHE A 34 -9.03 13.56 21.69
C PHE A 34 -9.38 12.12 22.01
N SER A 35 -9.99 11.42 21.06
CA SER A 35 -10.31 9.99 21.19
C SER A 35 -10.09 9.22 19.89
N THR A 36 -9.82 7.92 20.02
CA THR A 36 -9.43 7.06 18.90
C THR A 36 -10.19 5.73 18.91
N PRO A 37 -11.52 5.74 18.68
CA PRO A 37 -12.31 4.50 18.66
C PRO A 37 -11.88 3.58 17.53
N GLU A 38 -11.88 2.27 17.80
CA GLU A 38 -11.50 1.22 16.86
C GLU A 38 -12.65 0.93 15.88
N THR A 39 -12.29 0.72 14.60
CA THR A 39 -13.20 0.26 13.55
C THR A 39 -13.21 -1.26 13.51
N HIS A 40 -14.36 -1.86 13.83
CA HIS A 40 -14.57 -3.31 13.81
C HIS A 40 -15.18 -3.80 12.49
N ASN A 41 -15.16 -5.12 12.29
CA ASN A 41 -15.83 -5.83 11.18
C ASN A 41 -15.36 -5.40 9.77
N LYS A 42 -14.10 -5.05 9.61
CA LYS A 42 -13.53 -4.75 8.29
C LYS A 42 -13.59 -5.97 7.36
N TRP A 43 -13.74 -5.72 6.08
CA TRP A 43 -13.78 -6.75 5.04
C TRP A 43 -12.45 -7.49 4.86
N SER A 44 -11.33 -6.76 4.96
CA SER A 44 -9.97 -7.28 4.79
C SER A 44 -9.03 -6.59 5.76
N LEU A 45 -7.79 -7.04 5.83
CA LEU A 45 -6.76 -6.51 6.73
C LEU A 45 -7.24 -6.43 8.19
N ARG A 46 -7.94 -7.46 8.64
CA ARG A 46 -8.54 -7.50 9.99
C ARG A 46 -7.50 -7.48 11.11
N ALA A 47 -6.28 -7.95 10.83
CA ALA A 47 -5.17 -7.89 11.78
C ALA A 47 -4.50 -6.50 11.85
N SER A 48 -4.78 -5.60 10.89
CA SER A 48 -4.33 -4.21 10.92
C SER A 48 -5.36 -3.38 11.67
N ALA A 49 -5.06 -2.99 12.89
CA ALA A 49 -5.94 -2.16 13.70
C ALA A 49 -6.16 -0.80 12.98
N THR A 50 -7.41 -0.47 12.79
CA THR A 50 -7.84 0.77 12.11
C THR A 50 -8.88 1.46 12.99
N GLY A 51 -8.84 2.76 13.08
CA GLY A 51 -9.80 3.52 13.87
C GLY A 51 -10.07 4.89 13.30
N GLU A 52 -10.74 5.70 14.09
CA GLU A 52 -11.03 7.08 13.79
C GLU A 52 -10.21 7.98 14.70
N LEU A 53 -10.01 9.22 14.29
CA LEU A 53 -9.47 10.29 15.12
C LEU A 53 -10.60 11.30 15.34
N ILE A 54 -11.05 11.44 16.56
CA ILE A 54 -12.14 12.36 16.93
C ILE A 54 -11.54 13.50 17.75
N PHE A 55 -11.84 14.72 17.35
CA PHE A 55 -11.34 15.94 17.98
C PHE A 55 -12.52 16.80 18.44
N ASN A 56 -12.65 17.03 19.74
CA ASN A 56 -13.63 17.93 20.36
C ASN A 56 -12.88 19.03 21.09
N ASP A 57 -12.69 20.18 20.45
CA ASP A 57 -12.02 21.36 21.01
C ASP A 57 -10.65 21.07 21.63
N VAL A 58 -9.89 20.15 21.02
CA VAL A 58 -8.57 19.73 21.49
C VAL A 58 -7.60 20.91 21.47
N LYS A 59 -7.04 21.25 22.62
CA LYS A 59 -6.01 22.30 22.74
C LYS A 59 -4.64 21.68 22.52
N VAL A 60 -4.02 22.00 21.38
CA VAL A 60 -2.69 21.52 21.03
C VAL A 60 -1.66 22.61 21.38
N PRO A 61 -0.62 22.31 22.19
CA PRO A 61 0.45 23.26 22.50
C PRO A 61 1.17 23.74 21.25
N LYS A 62 1.66 24.98 21.27
CA LYS A 62 2.37 25.57 20.12
C LYS A 62 3.64 24.80 19.76
N GLU A 63 4.27 24.17 20.72
CA GLU A 63 5.47 23.34 20.59
C GLU A 63 5.22 22.09 19.73
N ASN A 64 3.97 21.65 19.66
CA ASN A 64 3.54 20.50 18.85
C ASN A 64 3.25 20.87 17.39
N LEU A 65 3.45 22.13 17.00
CA LEU A 65 3.38 22.56 15.61
C LEU A 65 4.62 22.08 14.85
N LEU A 66 4.43 21.38 13.74
CA LEU A 66 5.55 20.95 12.89
C LEU A 66 6.26 22.19 12.30
N PRO A 67 7.57 22.37 12.56
CA PRO A 67 8.30 23.54 12.09
C PRO A 67 8.41 23.55 10.57
N ASP A 68 8.42 24.73 9.96
CA ASP A 68 8.70 24.98 8.54
C ASP A 68 7.84 24.15 7.54
N LYS A 69 6.70 23.63 7.99
CA LYS A 69 5.78 22.82 7.19
C LYS A 69 4.42 23.49 7.12
N SER A 70 4.17 24.18 6.01
CA SER A 70 2.87 24.76 5.71
C SER A 70 2.39 24.37 4.32
N GLY A 71 1.06 24.32 4.12
CA GLY A 71 0.43 23.94 2.87
C GLY A 71 0.40 22.43 2.64
N LEU A 72 -0.01 22.02 1.43
CA LEU A 72 -0.22 20.62 1.08
C LEU A 72 1.06 19.85 0.69
N SER A 73 2.19 20.54 0.49
CA SER A 73 3.42 19.89 0.00
C SER A 73 3.94 18.80 0.94
N ALA A 74 3.87 19.03 2.26
CA ALA A 74 4.33 18.05 3.25
C ALA A 74 3.45 16.78 3.29
N PRO A 75 2.12 16.85 3.47
CA PRO A 75 1.27 15.64 3.44
C PRO A 75 1.32 14.93 2.07
N LEU A 76 1.37 15.66 0.97
CA LEU A 76 1.50 15.06 -0.36
C LEU A 76 2.84 14.35 -0.56
N GLY A 77 3.94 14.89 -0.01
CA GLY A 77 5.25 14.22 -0.01
C GLY A 77 5.24 12.90 0.76
N CYS A 78 4.56 12.84 1.90
CA CYS A 78 4.34 11.58 2.65
C CYS A 78 3.55 10.56 1.81
N LEU A 79 2.50 11.01 1.13
CA LEU A 79 1.70 10.13 0.25
C LEU A 79 2.51 9.61 -0.94
N ASP A 80 3.38 10.42 -1.54
CA ASP A 80 4.27 9.96 -2.62
C ASP A 80 5.25 8.90 -2.14
N SER A 81 5.81 9.05 -0.93
CA SER A 81 6.66 8.04 -0.33
C SER A 81 5.91 6.74 -0.04
N ALA A 82 4.69 6.82 0.48
CA ALA A 82 3.82 5.67 0.71
C ALA A 82 3.47 4.94 -0.59
N ARG A 83 3.08 5.67 -1.64
CA ARG A 83 2.78 5.10 -2.97
C ARG A 83 3.98 4.39 -3.58
N TYR A 84 5.18 4.96 -3.43
CA TYR A 84 6.42 4.32 -3.87
C TYR A 84 6.67 3.01 -3.15
N GLY A 85 6.55 2.98 -1.82
CA GLY A 85 6.69 1.75 -1.01
C GLY A 85 5.68 0.67 -1.42
N ILE A 86 4.41 1.04 -1.61
CA ILE A 86 3.37 0.11 -2.08
C ILE A 86 3.71 -0.47 -3.46
N SER A 87 4.28 0.33 -4.38
CA SER A 87 4.62 -0.14 -5.72
C SER A 87 5.65 -1.28 -5.71
N TRP A 88 6.49 -1.38 -4.68
CA TRP A 88 7.41 -2.50 -4.43
C TRP A 88 6.74 -3.65 -3.69
N GLY A 89 6.05 -3.36 -2.59
CA GLY A 89 5.49 -4.38 -1.71
C GLY A 89 4.53 -5.33 -2.42
N VAL A 90 3.68 -4.82 -3.32
CA VAL A 90 2.73 -5.65 -4.07
C VAL A 90 3.40 -6.58 -5.10
N ILE A 91 4.62 -6.25 -5.56
CA ILE A 91 5.41 -7.14 -6.42
C ILE A 91 5.80 -8.39 -5.63
N GLY A 92 6.24 -8.23 -4.38
CA GLY A 92 6.58 -9.36 -3.50
C GLY A 92 5.37 -10.29 -3.29
N ALA A 93 4.19 -9.73 -3.02
CA ALA A 93 2.97 -10.51 -2.90
C ALA A 93 2.62 -11.27 -4.21
N ALA A 94 2.80 -10.63 -5.37
CA ALA A 94 2.58 -11.27 -6.67
C ALA A 94 3.58 -12.41 -6.93
N MET A 95 4.84 -12.23 -6.54
CA MET A 95 5.88 -13.27 -6.67
C MET A 95 5.57 -14.50 -5.82
N ASP A 96 5.11 -14.32 -4.59
CA ASP A 96 4.71 -15.42 -3.70
C ASP A 96 3.50 -16.17 -4.25
N CYS A 97 2.49 -15.45 -4.74
CA CYS A 97 1.34 -16.06 -5.42
C CYS A 97 1.76 -16.88 -6.67
N TYR A 98 2.68 -16.34 -7.47
CA TYR A 98 3.22 -17.02 -8.64
C TYR A 98 3.99 -18.29 -8.27
N ASP A 99 4.91 -18.22 -7.32
CA ASP A 99 5.73 -19.34 -6.89
C ASP A 99 4.88 -20.48 -6.30
N THR A 100 3.89 -20.12 -5.48
CA THR A 100 2.93 -21.08 -4.92
C THR A 100 2.11 -21.77 -6.03
N ALA A 101 1.60 -21.02 -6.99
CA ALA A 101 0.85 -21.56 -8.11
C ALA A 101 1.72 -22.46 -9.01
N LEU A 102 2.98 -22.05 -9.25
CA LEU A 102 3.93 -22.82 -10.06
C LEU A 102 4.26 -24.17 -9.39
N ARG A 103 4.58 -24.17 -8.08
CA ARG A 103 4.84 -25.42 -7.33
C ARG A 103 3.64 -26.34 -7.36
N TYR A 104 2.46 -25.85 -7.00
CA TYR A 104 1.22 -26.63 -7.04
C TYR A 104 0.96 -27.21 -8.41
N SER A 105 1.13 -26.44 -9.48
CA SER A 105 0.88 -26.92 -10.85
C SER A 105 1.82 -28.02 -11.31
N LYS A 106 3.04 -28.11 -10.74
CA LYS A 106 4.00 -29.20 -11.00
C LYS A 106 3.69 -30.46 -10.23
N GLU A 107 3.06 -30.33 -9.06
CA GLU A 107 2.74 -31.45 -8.17
C GLU A 107 1.36 -32.05 -8.44
N ARG A 108 0.38 -31.23 -8.78
CA ARG A 108 -1.00 -31.66 -9.01
C ARG A 108 -1.14 -32.45 -10.30
N ILE A 109 -1.53 -33.70 -10.17
CA ILE A 109 -1.79 -34.59 -11.30
C ILE A 109 -3.26 -34.55 -11.71
N GLN A 110 -3.54 -34.34 -12.98
CA GLN A 110 -4.84 -34.53 -13.64
C GLN A 110 -4.63 -35.11 -15.03
N PHE A 111 -5.54 -36.01 -15.45
CA PHE A 111 -5.44 -36.71 -16.74
C PHE A 111 -4.07 -37.36 -16.97
N GLY A 112 -3.50 -37.97 -15.93
CA GLY A 112 -2.26 -38.72 -15.97
C GLY A 112 -0.96 -37.94 -16.03
N LYS A 113 -1.00 -36.58 -15.88
CA LYS A 113 0.20 -35.74 -15.88
C LYS A 113 0.04 -34.50 -15.00
N PRO A 114 1.14 -33.82 -14.58
CA PRO A 114 1.09 -32.55 -13.89
C PRO A 114 0.27 -31.51 -14.67
N ILE A 115 -0.54 -30.72 -13.97
CA ILE A 115 -1.36 -29.68 -14.64
C ILE A 115 -0.50 -28.60 -15.34
N ALA A 116 0.74 -28.37 -14.88
CA ALA A 116 1.73 -27.54 -15.59
C ALA A 116 2.04 -28.01 -17.02
N GLY A 117 1.76 -29.27 -17.34
CA GLY A 117 1.92 -29.82 -18.68
C GLY A 117 0.82 -29.43 -19.69
N PHE A 118 -0.20 -28.68 -19.27
CA PHE A 118 -1.27 -28.20 -20.16
C PHE A 118 -1.00 -26.78 -20.62
N GLN A 119 -1.15 -26.52 -21.91
CA GLN A 119 -0.85 -25.21 -22.52
C GLN A 119 -1.62 -24.04 -21.89
N LEU A 120 -2.87 -24.25 -21.46
CA LEU A 120 -3.65 -23.22 -20.78
C LEU A 120 -3.00 -22.78 -19.44
N GLN A 121 -2.40 -23.71 -18.71
CA GLN A 121 -1.68 -23.38 -17.47
C GLN A 121 -0.33 -22.73 -17.76
N GLN A 122 0.39 -23.23 -18.76
CA GLN A 122 1.66 -22.66 -19.22
C GLN A 122 1.48 -21.21 -19.67
N LYS A 123 0.41 -20.92 -20.41
CA LYS A 123 0.07 -19.54 -20.82
C LYS A 123 -0.11 -18.64 -19.61
N LYS A 124 -0.92 -19.03 -18.62
CA LYS A 124 -1.14 -18.24 -17.38
C LYS A 124 0.17 -17.97 -16.65
N LEU A 125 0.98 -19.01 -16.42
CA LEU A 125 2.26 -18.88 -15.73
C LEU A 125 3.23 -17.96 -16.49
N SER A 126 3.30 -18.06 -17.81
CA SER A 126 4.11 -17.20 -18.66
C SER A 126 3.66 -15.72 -18.59
N GLU A 127 2.36 -15.47 -18.65
CA GLU A 127 1.80 -14.13 -18.51
C GLU A 127 2.08 -13.54 -17.11
N MET A 128 1.90 -14.34 -16.06
CA MET A 128 2.17 -13.90 -14.67
C MET A 128 3.63 -13.46 -14.48
N ILE A 129 4.60 -14.30 -14.89
CA ILE A 129 6.01 -13.96 -14.71
C ILE A 129 6.44 -12.76 -15.57
N THR A 130 5.87 -12.64 -16.77
CA THR A 130 6.12 -11.49 -17.65
C THR A 130 5.65 -10.18 -17.00
N GLU A 131 4.45 -10.15 -16.45
CA GLU A 131 3.91 -8.96 -15.79
C GLU A 131 4.66 -8.61 -14.50
N ILE A 132 5.09 -9.60 -13.71
CA ILE A 132 5.98 -9.39 -12.55
C ILE A 132 7.29 -8.73 -12.98
N THR A 133 7.93 -9.26 -14.04
CA THR A 133 9.21 -8.72 -14.54
C THR A 133 9.04 -7.26 -15.00
N LYS A 134 7.98 -6.95 -15.74
CA LYS A 134 7.67 -5.58 -16.15
C LYS A 134 7.46 -4.65 -14.97
N ALA A 135 6.74 -5.10 -13.93
CA ALA A 135 6.52 -4.34 -12.71
C ALA A 135 7.81 -4.07 -11.93
N GLN A 136 8.71 -5.07 -11.86
CA GLN A 136 10.04 -4.92 -11.25
C GLN A 136 10.88 -3.87 -11.97
N LEU A 137 10.94 -3.93 -13.30
CA LEU A 137 11.66 -2.95 -14.11
C LEU A 137 11.09 -1.53 -13.95
N LEU A 138 9.76 -1.39 -13.89
CA LEU A 138 9.10 -0.11 -13.66
C LEU A 138 9.45 0.45 -12.28
N ALA A 139 9.37 -0.36 -11.22
CA ALA A 139 9.69 0.05 -9.86
C ALA A 139 11.19 0.39 -9.72
N TRP A 140 12.08 -0.41 -10.31
CA TRP A 140 13.52 -0.14 -10.34
C TRP A 140 13.84 1.18 -11.07
N ARG A 141 13.24 1.42 -12.24
CA ARG A 141 13.40 2.69 -12.96
C ARG A 141 12.94 3.88 -12.12
N LEU A 142 11.79 3.74 -11.47
CA LEU A 142 11.25 4.78 -10.57
C LEU A 142 12.20 5.05 -9.40
N GLY A 143 12.79 3.99 -8.79
CA GLY A 143 13.78 4.11 -7.72
C GLY A 143 15.00 4.92 -8.17
N ASN A 144 15.52 4.63 -9.36
CA ASN A 144 16.64 5.39 -9.93
C ASN A 144 16.29 6.88 -10.16
N LEU A 145 15.06 7.17 -10.60
CA LEU A 145 14.60 8.55 -10.74
C LEU A 145 14.47 9.25 -9.37
N LYS A 146 13.98 8.54 -8.34
CA LYS A 146 13.93 9.09 -6.97
C LYS A 146 15.31 9.40 -6.43
N ASN A 147 16.27 8.52 -6.59
CA ASN A 147 17.66 8.75 -6.16
C ASN A 147 18.31 9.97 -6.86
N GLN A 148 17.88 10.27 -8.08
CA GLN A 148 18.33 11.45 -8.83
C GLN A 148 17.52 12.72 -8.55
N GLY A 149 16.50 12.66 -7.68
CA GLY A 149 15.58 13.77 -7.44
C GLY A 149 14.68 14.13 -8.64
N LYS A 150 14.52 13.21 -9.61
CA LYS A 150 13.78 13.44 -10.87
C LYS A 150 12.42 12.73 -10.94
N ALA A 151 12.04 11.99 -9.92
CA ALA A 151 10.74 11.33 -9.88
C ALA A 151 9.62 12.36 -9.67
N THR A 152 8.59 12.29 -10.51
CA THR A 152 7.38 13.11 -10.35
C THR A 152 6.27 12.33 -9.66
N THR A 153 5.34 13.05 -8.99
CA THR A 153 4.12 12.46 -8.39
C THR A 153 3.31 11.64 -9.40
N ALA A 154 3.26 12.08 -10.66
CA ALA A 154 2.56 11.36 -11.73
C ALA A 154 3.21 9.99 -12.01
N GLN A 155 4.55 9.93 -12.09
CA GLN A 155 5.29 8.67 -12.30
C GLN A 155 5.13 7.72 -11.12
N ILE A 156 5.17 8.23 -9.88
CA ILE A 156 4.96 7.46 -8.65
C ILE A 156 3.54 6.88 -8.62
N SER A 157 2.54 7.70 -8.93
CA SER A 157 1.13 7.29 -8.97
C SER A 157 0.86 6.26 -10.07
N MET A 158 1.48 6.42 -11.23
CA MET A 158 1.40 5.47 -12.35
C MET A 158 1.98 4.10 -11.95
N ALA A 159 3.17 4.08 -11.36
CA ALA A 159 3.80 2.83 -10.93
C ALA A 159 2.98 2.11 -9.84
N LYS A 160 2.50 2.85 -8.84
CA LYS A 160 1.63 2.29 -7.80
C LYS A 160 0.36 1.68 -8.38
N ARG A 161 -0.34 2.41 -9.26
CA ARG A 161 -1.56 1.93 -9.90
C ARG A 161 -1.31 0.66 -10.72
N ASN A 162 -0.29 0.68 -11.59
CA ASN A 162 0.05 -0.45 -12.46
C ASN A 162 0.39 -1.70 -11.65
N ASN A 163 1.27 -1.57 -10.65
CA ASN A 163 1.76 -2.73 -9.90
C ASN A 163 0.69 -3.32 -8.98
N VAL A 164 -0.19 -2.49 -8.40
CA VAL A 164 -1.34 -2.98 -7.62
C VAL A 164 -2.32 -3.75 -8.50
N GLU A 165 -2.65 -3.23 -9.69
CA GLU A 165 -3.53 -3.92 -10.63
C GLU A 165 -2.93 -5.25 -11.09
N MET A 166 -1.64 -5.28 -11.44
CA MET A 166 -0.90 -6.48 -11.78
C MET A 166 -0.99 -7.52 -10.66
N ALA A 167 -0.70 -7.15 -9.41
CA ALA A 167 -0.70 -8.06 -8.28
C ALA A 167 -2.09 -8.69 -8.03
N ILE A 168 -3.17 -7.90 -8.15
CA ILE A 168 -4.54 -8.42 -8.03
C ILE A 168 -4.86 -9.43 -9.13
N LYS A 169 -4.45 -9.16 -10.38
CA LYS A 169 -4.65 -10.09 -11.50
C LYS A 169 -3.90 -11.39 -11.25
N ILE A 170 -2.65 -11.32 -10.83
CA ILE A 170 -1.83 -12.50 -10.53
C ILE A 170 -2.42 -13.33 -9.39
N ALA A 171 -2.85 -12.69 -8.29
CA ALA A 171 -3.48 -13.40 -7.18
C ALA A 171 -4.77 -14.12 -7.60
N ARG A 172 -5.56 -13.53 -8.49
CA ARG A 172 -6.76 -14.18 -9.08
C ARG A 172 -6.40 -15.36 -9.95
N GLU A 173 -5.40 -15.23 -10.84
CA GLU A 173 -4.95 -16.33 -11.71
C GLU A 173 -4.32 -17.47 -10.89
N ALA A 174 -3.51 -17.17 -9.88
CA ALA A 174 -2.96 -18.17 -8.97
C ALA A 174 -4.07 -18.98 -8.29
N ARG A 175 -5.13 -18.30 -7.81
CA ARG A 175 -6.30 -18.98 -7.23
C ARG A 175 -7.06 -19.83 -8.27
N GLN A 176 -7.14 -19.41 -9.54
CA GLN A 176 -7.76 -20.18 -10.59
C GLN A 176 -6.97 -21.46 -10.90
N ILE A 177 -5.64 -21.40 -10.92
CA ILE A 177 -4.77 -22.57 -11.07
C ILE A 177 -5.02 -23.58 -9.95
N GLY A 178 -5.17 -23.13 -8.71
CA GLY A 178 -5.45 -23.99 -7.55
C GLY A 178 -6.87 -24.59 -7.50
N ARG A 179 -7.78 -24.12 -8.36
CA ARG A 179 -9.17 -24.64 -8.44
C ARG A 179 -9.35 -25.74 -9.51
N ALA A 180 -8.33 -26.02 -10.28
CA ALA A 180 -8.38 -27.02 -11.34
C ALA A 180 -8.39 -28.45 -10.79
#